data_980a7d2131b07b0d05d72dd4ef9d0eff
#
_entry.id   980a7d2131b07b0d05d72dd4ef9d0eff
#
_cell.length_a   1.000
_cell.length_b   1.000
_cell.length_c   1.000
_cell.angle_alpha   90.00
_cell.angle_beta   90.00
_cell.angle_gamma   90.00
#
_symmetry.space_group_name_H-M   'P 1'
#
loop_
_entity.id
_entity.type
_entity.pdbx_description
1 polymer ?
#
loop_
_entity_poly.entity_id
_entity_poly.type
_entity_poly.pdbx_seq_one_letter_code
_entity_poly.pdbx_strand_id
1 'polypeptide(L)'
;VIVVVHEIFGVHEWVRDMCRRFAKAGYHAVAPDLFARHGDATKVSDFKQLVAEIVSKAPDAQVLSDIDATYAFAGAHGGDASRRGITGFCWGGRVVWLYAAHSAALDAGVAFYGRLVTQKNDLQTLSAIEEVGQLKAPVLGQYGELDKGIPQADVEAMRAALKTAGKSPPDAITVHAGADHGFMADYRPSYNEAAAKAAWTETVGWFDKYVKG
;
A
#
# COMPACT_ATOMS: atom_id res chain seq x y z
N VAL A 1 3.45 10.40 10.98
CA VAL A 1 3.11 8.96 11.12
C VAL A 1 3.10 8.30 9.76
N ILE A 2 3.66 7.08 9.65
CA ILE A 2 3.50 6.21 8.48
C ILE A 2 2.69 4.98 8.90
N VAL A 3 1.53 4.77 8.27
CA VAL A 3 0.79 3.52 8.38
C VAL A 3 1.33 2.54 7.34
N VAL A 4 1.72 1.33 7.79
CA VAL A 4 2.25 0.26 6.95
C VAL A 4 1.20 -0.82 6.77
N VAL A 5 0.61 -0.91 5.58
CA VAL A 5 -0.44 -1.88 5.26
C VAL A 5 0.19 -3.18 4.76
N HIS A 6 -0.12 -4.26 5.45
CA HIS A 6 0.43 -5.60 5.18
C HIS A 6 -0.07 -6.19 3.86
N GLU A 7 0.60 -7.25 3.42
CA GLU A 7 0.16 -8.14 2.33
C GLU A 7 -1.01 -9.02 2.79
N ILE A 8 -1.44 -9.96 1.96
CA ILE A 8 -2.50 -10.93 2.34
C ILE A 8 -2.12 -11.83 3.53
N PHE A 9 -0.84 -11.90 3.88
CA PHE A 9 -0.32 -12.77 4.95
C PHE A 9 -0.37 -12.15 6.35
N GLY A 10 -1.04 -10.99 6.52
CA GLY A 10 -1.16 -10.30 7.80
C GLY A 10 0.14 -9.63 8.27
N VAL A 11 0.19 -9.25 9.55
CA VAL A 11 1.34 -8.55 10.16
C VAL A 11 2.41 -9.56 10.60
N HIS A 12 3.07 -10.20 9.63
CA HIS A 12 4.19 -11.11 9.86
C HIS A 12 5.52 -10.34 10.06
N GLU A 13 6.63 -11.07 10.31
CA GLU A 13 7.89 -10.47 10.72
C GLU A 13 8.44 -9.44 9.73
N TRP A 14 8.31 -9.66 8.43
CA TRP A 14 8.77 -8.70 7.43
C TRP A 14 8.02 -7.37 7.50
N VAL A 15 6.71 -7.38 7.74
CA VAL A 15 5.91 -6.14 7.92
C VAL A 15 6.36 -5.38 9.17
N ARG A 16 6.65 -6.10 10.26
CA ARG A 16 7.22 -5.53 11.49
C ARG A 16 8.59 -4.94 11.24
N ASP A 17 9.42 -5.58 10.40
CA ASP A 17 10.72 -5.06 10.01
C ASP A 17 10.59 -3.80 9.15
N MET A 18 9.61 -3.73 8.26
CA MET A 18 9.31 -2.49 7.52
C MET A 18 8.99 -1.33 8.45
N CYS A 19 8.22 -1.55 9.52
CA CYS A 19 8.00 -0.51 10.54
C CYS A 19 9.31 -0.08 11.19
N ARG A 20 10.21 -1.02 11.52
CA ARG A 20 11.55 -0.68 12.07
C ARG A 20 12.41 0.09 11.07
N ARG A 21 12.34 -0.23 9.77
CA ARG A 21 13.05 0.51 8.70
C ARG A 21 12.55 1.95 8.62
N PHE A 22 11.24 2.16 8.65
CA PHE A 22 10.66 3.52 8.70
C PHE A 22 11.03 4.26 9.98
N ALA A 23 11.06 3.58 11.14
CA ALA A 23 11.49 4.17 12.39
C ALA A 23 12.96 4.65 12.32
N LYS A 24 13.86 3.85 11.72
CA LYS A 24 15.25 4.26 11.46
C LYS A 24 15.37 5.43 10.49
N ALA A 25 14.41 5.60 9.59
CA ALA A 25 14.31 6.75 8.68
C ALA A 25 13.65 7.99 9.34
N GLY A 26 13.31 7.90 10.63
CA GLY A 26 12.80 9.03 11.42
C GLY A 26 11.28 9.19 11.40
N TYR A 27 10.54 8.12 11.11
CA TYR A 27 9.08 8.12 11.12
C TYR A 27 8.50 7.32 12.30
N HIS A 28 7.36 7.75 12.81
CA HIS A 28 6.54 6.92 13.69
C HIS A 28 5.72 5.95 12.81
N ALA A 29 6.09 4.67 12.79
CA ALA A 29 5.49 3.67 11.90
C ALA A 29 4.58 2.71 12.66
N VAL A 30 3.37 2.46 12.13
CA VAL A 30 2.37 1.56 12.73
C VAL A 30 1.80 0.65 11.65
N ALA A 31 1.73 -0.65 11.93
CA ALA A 31 1.09 -1.63 11.07
C ALA A 31 -0.15 -2.21 11.76
N PRO A 32 -1.39 -1.84 11.37
CA PRO A 32 -2.59 -2.47 11.87
C PRO A 32 -2.74 -3.89 11.32
N ASP A 33 -3.28 -4.82 12.11
CA ASP A 33 -3.78 -6.09 11.59
C ASP A 33 -5.22 -5.92 11.08
N LEU A 34 -5.34 -5.64 9.77
CA LEU A 34 -6.61 -5.38 9.12
C LEU A 34 -7.48 -6.63 8.93
N PHE A 35 -6.93 -7.81 9.24
CA PHE A 35 -7.63 -9.08 9.18
C PHE A 35 -8.05 -9.64 10.54
N ALA A 36 -7.70 -8.97 11.64
CA ALA A 36 -7.92 -9.46 13.01
C ALA A 36 -9.37 -9.91 13.31
N ARG A 37 -10.37 -9.31 12.64
CA ARG A 37 -11.79 -9.69 12.79
C ARG A 37 -12.17 -10.96 12.02
N HIS A 38 -11.33 -11.40 11.09
CA HIS A 38 -11.61 -12.52 10.18
C HIS A 38 -10.73 -13.74 10.46
N GLY A 39 -9.66 -13.56 11.22
CA GLY A 39 -8.73 -14.62 11.62
C GLY A 39 -7.27 -14.17 11.58
N ASP A 40 -6.38 -15.06 12.02
CA ASP A 40 -4.94 -14.82 12.02
C ASP A 40 -4.34 -15.30 10.68
N ALA A 41 -4.17 -14.38 9.74
CA ALA A 41 -3.64 -14.66 8.41
C ALA A 41 -2.20 -15.22 8.46
N THR A 42 -1.45 -14.96 9.53
CA THR A 42 -0.06 -15.46 9.69
C THR A 42 0.00 -16.97 9.93
N LYS A 43 -1.13 -17.61 10.28
CA LYS A 43 -1.23 -19.05 10.59
C LYS A 43 -1.81 -19.88 9.45
N VAL A 44 -2.31 -19.25 8.39
CA VAL A 44 -2.92 -19.96 7.26
C VAL A 44 -1.90 -20.12 6.15
N SER A 45 -1.45 -21.36 5.91
CA SER A 45 -0.43 -21.66 4.89
C SER A 45 -1.02 -21.94 3.51
N ASP A 46 -2.27 -22.40 3.43
CA ASP A 46 -2.94 -22.63 2.14
C ASP A 46 -3.45 -21.30 1.56
N PHE A 47 -2.96 -20.96 0.38
CA PHE A 47 -3.29 -19.70 -0.28
C PHE A 47 -4.78 -19.55 -0.61
N LYS A 48 -5.43 -20.64 -1.07
CA LYS A 48 -6.85 -20.57 -1.43
C LYS A 48 -7.72 -20.40 -0.20
N GLN A 49 -7.38 -21.12 0.87
CA GLN A 49 -8.06 -20.98 2.16
C GLN A 49 -7.87 -19.56 2.71
N LEU A 50 -6.65 -19.04 2.72
CA LEU A 50 -6.34 -17.68 3.17
C LEU A 50 -7.20 -16.64 2.44
N VAL A 51 -7.28 -16.72 1.11
CA VAL A 51 -8.08 -15.79 0.31
C VAL A 51 -9.57 -15.97 0.60
N ALA A 52 -10.09 -17.19 0.63
CA ALA A 52 -11.52 -17.45 0.78
C ALA A 52 -12.06 -17.13 2.19
N GLU A 53 -11.28 -17.42 3.23
CA GLU A 53 -11.76 -17.33 4.62
C GLU A 53 -11.38 -16.03 5.32
N ILE A 54 -10.32 -15.35 4.88
CA ILE A 54 -9.82 -14.14 5.54
C ILE A 54 -9.83 -12.94 4.59
N VAL A 55 -9.04 -12.96 3.52
CA VAL A 55 -8.83 -11.76 2.68
C VAL A 55 -10.12 -11.29 2.02
N SER A 56 -10.91 -12.21 1.45
CA SER A 56 -12.19 -11.87 0.80
C SER A 56 -13.27 -11.41 1.78
N LYS A 57 -13.07 -11.62 3.07
CA LYS A 57 -14.03 -11.24 4.13
C LYS A 57 -13.81 -9.84 4.67
N ALA A 58 -12.67 -9.20 4.37
CA ALA A 58 -12.39 -7.85 4.82
C ALA A 58 -13.07 -6.80 3.90
N PRO A 59 -14.14 -6.11 4.35
CA PRO A 59 -14.82 -5.11 3.55
C PRO A 59 -13.94 -3.87 3.35
N ASP A 60 -13.94 -3.28 2.15
CA ASP A 60 -13.20 -2.04 1.90
C ASP A 60 -13.52 -0.94 2.92
N ALA A 61 -14.80 -0.73 3.25
CA ALA A 61 -15.22 0.27 4.22
C ALA A 61 -14.63 0.04 5.63
N GLN A 62 -14.55 -1.22 6.08
CA GLN A 62 -13.93 -1.56 7.36
C GLN A 62 -12.42 -1.28 7.33
N VAL A 63 -11.74 -1.69 6.26
CA VAL A 63 -10.29 -1.48 6.09
C VAL A 63 -9.96 0.01 6.16
N LEU A 64 -10.69 0.86 5.44
CA LEU A 64 -10.47 2.31 5.45
C LEU A 64 -10.71 2.91 6.83
N SER A 65 -11.78 2.52 7.53
CA SER A 65 -12.09 2.95 8.89
C SER A 65 -11.05 2.49 9.92
N ASP A 66 -10.50 1.29 9.77
CA ASP A 66 -9.45 0.78 10.66
C ASP A 66 -8.14 1.55 10.48
N ILE A 67 -7.85 2.04 9.27
CA ILE A 67 -6.71 2.93 9.03
C ILE A 67 -6.92 4.30 9.68
N ASP A 68 -8.14 4.86 9.62
CA ASP A 68 -8.46 6.10 10.35
C ASP A 68 -8.23 5.93 11.85
N ALA A 69 -8.71 4.82 12.43
CA ALA A 69 -8.48 4.48 13.84
C ALA A 69 -6.99 4.28 14.17
N THR A 70 -6.21 3.76 13.22
CA THR A 70 -4.75 3.59 13.37
C THR A 70 -4.03 4.93 13.48
N TYR A 71 -4.40 5.95 12.72
CA TYR A 71 -3.83 7.28 12.88
C TYR A 71 -4.20 7.91 14.22
N ALA A 72 -5.45 7.74 14.68
CA ALA A 72 -5.87 8.20 16.00
C ALA A 72 -5.07 7.50 17.12
N PHE A 73 -4.88 6.18 17.01
CA PHE A 73 -4.04 5.40 17.92
C PHE A 73 -2.58 5.91 17.93
N ALA A 74 -1.98 6.10 16.75
CA ALA A 74 -0.61 6.58 16.64
C ALA A 74 -0.43 7.96 17.29
N GLY A 75 -1.40 8.88 17.10
CA GLY A 75 -1.41 10.19 17.75
C GLY A 75 -1.47 10.10 19.28
N ALA A 76 -2.28 9.20 19.82
CA ALA A 76 -2.35 8.96 21.26
C ALA A 76 -1.09 8.30 21.84
N HIS A 77 -0.21 7.74 20.99
CA HIS A 77 1.00 7.02 21.39
C HIS A 77 2.29 7.72 20.91
N GLY A 78 2.28 9.03 20.80
CA GLY A 78 3.47 9.86 20.56
C GLY A 78 3.81 10.10 19.08
N GLY A 79 2.94 9.68 18.15
CA GLY A 79 3.05 10.02 16.74
C GLY A 79 2.44 11.38 16.43
N ASP A 80 3.03 12.14 15.51
CA ASP A 80 2.40 13.35 14.98
C ASP A 80 1.35 12.99 13.93
N ALA A 81 0.10 12.83 14.35
CA ALA A 81 -1.02 12.48 13.48
C ALA A 81 -1.53 13.66 12.61
N SER A 82 -0.90 14.83 12.65
CA SER A 82 -1.15 15.91 11.70
C SER A 82 -0.34 15.74 10.40
N ARG A 83 0.67 14.85 10.41
CA ARG A 83 1.51 14.49 9.26
C ARG A 83 1.37 13.00 8.98
N ARG A 84 0.65 12.67 7.89
CA ARG A 84 0.15 11.31 7.62
C ARG A 84 0.66 10.76 6.30
N GLY A 85 1.46 9.72 6.35
CA GLY A 85 1.84 8.92 5.21
C GLY A 85 1.27 7.50 5.32
N ILE A 86 1.02 6.86 4.18
CA ILE A 86 0.63 5.46 4.11
C ILE A 86 1.48 4.72 3.09
N THR A 87 1.93 3.52 3.43
CA THR A 87 2.52 2.59 2.47
C THR A 87 1.87 1.22 2.58
N GLY A 88 1.91 0.45 1.51
CA GLY A 88 1.33 -0.88 1.53
C GLY A 88 1.83 -1.74 0.39
N PHE A 89 1.77 -3.05 0.59
CA PHE A 89 2.40 -4.06 -0.25
C PHE A 89 1.36 -5.05 -0.75
N CYS A 90 1.37 -5.42 -2.05
CA CYS A 90 0.44 -6.37 -2.64
C CYS A 90 -1.02 -5.92 -2.44
N TRP A 91 -1.82 -6.66 -1.68
CA TRP A 91 -3.17 -6.24 -1.28
C TRP A 91 -3.15 -4.86 -0.59
N GLY A 92 -2.19 -4.63 0.30
CA GLY A 92 -1.99 -3.34 0.95
C GLY A 92 -1.62 -2.22 -0.02
N GLY A 93 -0.95 -2.51 -1.12
CA GLY A 93 -0.68 -1.52 -2.17
C GLY A 93 -1.96 -1.04 -2.87
N ARG A 94 -2.95 -1.93 -3.07
CA ARG A 94 -4.30 -1.53 -3.51
C ARG A 94 -4.95 -0.62 -2.46
N VAL A 95 -4.87 -0.98 -1.19
CA VAL A 95 -5.46 -0.21 -0.09
C VAL A 95 -4.91 1.21 -0.02
N VAL A 96 -3.62 1.43 -0.31
CA VAL A 96 -3.03 2.78 -0.36
C VAL A 96 -3.77 3.69 -1.35
N TRP A 97 -4.05 3.21 -2.57
CA TRP A 97 -4.80 3.99 -3.57
C TRP A 97 -6.20 4.33 -3.07
N LEU A 98 -6.89 3.35 -2.47
CA LEU A 98 -8.25 3.56 -1.95
C LEU A 98 -8.25 4.53 -0.77
N TYR A 99 -7.27 4.43 0.13
CA TYR A 99 -7.19 5.31 1.28
C TYR A 99 -6.84 6.75 0.88
N ALA A 100 -6.00 6.94 -0.15
CA ALA A 100 -5.70 8.25 -0.70
C ALA A 100 -6.93 8.94 -1.35
N ALA A 101 -7.89 8.16 -1.85
CA ALA A 101 -9.18 8.67 -2.31
C ALA A 101 -10.17 8.92 -1.15
N HIS A 102 -10.05 8.16 -0.06
CA HIS A 102 -10.91 8.25 1.11
C HIS A 102 -10.59 9.46 1.98
N SER A 103 -9.33 9.65 2.38
CA SER A 103 -8.93 10.57 3.44
C SER A 103 -8.35 11.89 2.92
N ALA A 104 -9.01 13.01 3.26
CA ALA A 104 -8.48 14.35 2.98
C ALA A 104 -7.34 14.78 3.95
N ALA A 105 -7.12 14.00 5.01
CA ALA A 105 -6.07 14.27 6.00
C ALA A 105 -4.77 13.50 5.69
N LEU A 106 -4.72 12.72 4.60
CA LEU A 106 -3.52 12.06 4.15
C LEU A 106 -2.62 13.05 3.38
N ASP A 107 -1.32 13.06 3.67
CA ASP A 107 -0.36 13.90 2.96
C ASP A 107 0.27 13.17 1.77
N ALA A 108 0.56 11.86 1.89
CA ALA A 108 1.12 11.08 0.80
C ALA A 108 0.92 9.56 0.97
N GLY A 109 0.88 8.85 -0.16
CA GLY A 109 0.89 7.38 -0.22
C GLY A 109 2.04 6.82 -1.05
N VAL A 110 2.48 5.59 -0.72
CA VAL A 110 3.38 4.78 -1.57
C VAL A 110 2.81 3.36 -1.71
N ALA A 111 2.42 3.00 -2.93
CA ALA A 111 1.73 1.75 -3.24
C ALA A 111 2.67 0.77 -3.95
N PHE A 112 3.07 -0.31 -3.28
CA PHE A 112 3.91 -1.36 -3.86
C PHE A 112 3.07 -2.47 -4.47
N TYR A 113 3.25 -2.72 -5.76
CA TYR A 113 2.65 -3.82 -6.53
C TYR A 113 1.20 -4.15 -6.13
N GLY A 114 0.41 -3.11 -5.89
CA GLY A 114 -1.01 -3.21 -5.61
C GLY A 114 -1.86 -3.29 -6.87
N ARG A 115 -2.87 -4.16 -6.90
CA ARG A 115 -3.77 -4.27 -8.04
C ARG A 115 -4.45 -2.94 -8.33
N LEU A 116 -4.39 -2.52 -9.58
CA LEU A 116 -5.01 -1.29 -10.09
C LEU A 116 -6.44 -1.53 -10.57
N VAL A 117 -6.65 -2.65 -11.25
CA VAL A 117 -7.97 -3.12 -11.68
C VAL A 117 -8.37 -4.30 -10.80
N THR A 118 -9.47 -4.17 -10.06
CA THR A 118 -9.94 -5.18 -9.12
C THR A 118 -11.28 -5.76 -9.59
N GLN A 119 -11.39 -7.09 -9.60
CA GLN A 119 -12.69 -7.73 -9.72
C GLN A 119 -13.46 -7.50 -8.41
N LYS A 120 -14.53 -6.68 -8.50
CA LYS A 120 -15.32 -6.29 -7.34
C LYS A 120 -16.24 -7.42 -6.88
N ASN A 121 -16.57 -7.40 -5.60
CA ASN A 121 -17.60 -8.24 -4.96
C ASN A 121 -18.36 -7.40 -3.93
N ASP A 122 -19.32 -7.98 -3.20
CA ASP A 122 -20.20 -7.28 -2.26
C ASP A 122 -19.45 -6.62 -1.09
N LEU A 123 -18.24 -7.07 -0.75
CA LEU A 123 -17.42 -6.55 0.35
C LEU A 123 -16.27 -5.66 -0.15
N GLN A 124 -15.68 -6.02 -1.29
CA GLN A 124 -14.59 -5.28 -1.93
C GLN A 124 -15.13 -4.61 -3.19
N THR A 125 -15.71 -3.44 -2.98
CA THR A 125 -16.52 -2.73 -3.98
C THR A 125 -15.73 -1.71 -4.79
N LEU A 126 -14.47 -1.43 -4.42
CA LEU A 126 -13.65 -0.38 -5.01
C LEU A 126 -12.57 -0.95 -5.92
N SER A 127 -12.20 -0.20 -6.95
CA SER A 127 -11.07 -0.48 -7.83
C SER A 127 -10.18 0.77 -7.90
N ALA A 128 -8.88 0.62 -7.69
CA ALA A 128 -7.95 1.76 -7.57
C ALA A 128 -8.04 2.72 -8.77
N ILE A 129 -8.12 2.19 -9.98
CA ILE A 129 -8.19 3.01 -11.20
C ILE A 129 -9.49 3.83 -11.31
N GLU A 130 -10.59 3.33 -10.74
CA GLU A 130 -11.88 4.03 -10.75
C GLU A 130 -11.91 5.18 -9.73
N GLU A 131 -11.08 5.10 -8.69
CA GLU A 131 -11.01 6.09 -7.61
C GLU A 131 -10.03 7.24 -7.91
N VAL A 132 -9.32 7.22 -9.05
CA VAL A 132 -8.31 8.23 -9.40
C VAL A 132 -8.84 9.66 -9.31
N GLY A 133 -10.05 9.91 -9.79
CA GLY A 133 -10.70 11.24 -9.74
C GLY A 133 -10.93 11.74 -8.31
N GLN A 134 -11.01 10.86 -7.33
CA GLN A 134 -11.29 11.14 -5.93
C GLN A 134 -10.01 11.30 -5.08
N LEU A 135 -8.81 11.05 -5.63
CA LEU A 135 -7.57 11.17 -4.89
C LEU A 135 -7.44 12.54 -4.23
N LYS A 136 -7.13 12.54 -2.94
CA LYS A 136 -6.97 13.73 -2.10
C LYS A 136 -5.51 13.97 -1.71
N ALA A 137 -4.66 12.97 -1.92
CA ALA A 137 -3.22 13.02 -1.67
C ALA A 137 -2.44 12.40 -2.83
N PRO A 138 -1.19 12.84 -3.07
CA PRO A 138 -0.33 12.22 -4.07
C PRO A 138 0.07 10.80 -3.66
N VAL A 139 0.09 9.89 -4.65
CA VAL A 139 0.50 8.49 -4.45
C VAL A 139 1.62 8.15 -5.43
N LEU A 140 2.71 7.59 -4.90
CA LEU A 140 3.78 6.97 -5.67
C LEU A 140 3.48 5.47 -5.84
N GLY A 141 3.31 5.02 -7.06
CA GLY A 141 3.13 3.60 -7.40
C GLY A 141 4.47 2.94 -7.75
N GLN A 142 4.78 1.79 -7.15
CA GLN A 142 6.00 1.03 -7.34
C GLN A 142 5.64 -0.35 -7.90
N TYR A 143 5.93 -0.61 -9.17
CA TYR A 143 5.51 -1.82 -9.89
C TYR A 143 6.69 -2.58 -10.49
N GLY A 144 6.55 -3.88 -10.65
CA GLY A 144 7.53 -4.73 -11.32
C GLY A 144 7.20 -4.91 -12.81
N GLU A 145 8.21 -4.89 -13.68
CA GLU A 145 8.05 -5.12 -15.11
C GLU A 145 7.51 -6.53 -15.42
N LEU A 146 7.92 -7.52 -14.63
CA LEU A 146 7.60 -8.94 -14.83
C LEU A 146 6.36 -9.41 -14.07
N ASP A 147 5.70 -8.52 -13.33
CA ASP A 147 4.52 -8.86 -12.52
C ASP A 147 3.33 -9.25 -13.40
N LYS A 148 3.07 -10.56 -13.50
CA LYS A 148 1.95 -11.12 -14.27
C LYS A 148 0.58 -10.88 -13.61
N GLY A 149 0.57 -10.58 -12.32
CA GLY A 149 -0.65 -10.27 -11.55
C GLY A 149 -1.14 -8.83 -11.75
N ILE A 150 -0.24 -7.97 -12.29
CA ILE A 150 -0.52 -6.55 -12.60
C ILE A 150 0.04 -6.27 -13.98
N PRO A 151 -0.74 -6.51 -15.05
CA PRO A 151 -0.29 -6.30 -16.42
C PRO A 151 0.20 -4.88 -16.67
N GLN A 152 1.24 -4.70 -17.48
CA GLN A 152 1.74 -3.37 -17.84
C GLN A 152 0.65 -2.49 -18.47
N ALA A 153 -0.33 -3.10 -19.14
CA ALA A 153 -1.49 -2.37 -19.67
C ALA A 153 -2.31 -1.67 -18.57
N ASP A 154 -2.45 -2.29 -17.39
CA ASP A 154 -3.15 -1.69 -16.25
C ASP A 154 -2.33 -0.53 -15.66
N VAL A 155 -1.00 -0.68 -15.63
CA VAL A 155 -0.08 0.39 -15.18
C VAL A 155 -0.17 1.60 -16.09
N GLU A 156 -0.15 1.40 -17.41
CA GLU A 156 -0.28 2.49 -18.39
C GLU A 156 -1.69 3.13 -18.36
N ALA A 157 -2.74 2.32 -18.18
CA ALA A 157 -4.09 2.85 -17.99
C ALA A 157 -4.18 3.73 -16.74
N MET A 158 -3.54 3.33 -15.63
CA MET A 158 -3.47 4.12 -14.41
C MET A 158 -2.72 5.44 -14.60
N ARG A 159 -1.58 5.42 -15.31
CA ARG A 159 -0.85 6.65 -15.68
C ARG A 159 -1.72 7.61 -16.49
N ALA A 160 -2.43 7.07 -17.48
CA ALA A 160 -3.34 7.87 -18.30
C ALA A 160 -4.49 8.47 -17.48
N ALA A 161 -5.09 7.68 -16.57
CA ALA A 161 -6.15 8.14 -15.68
C ALA A 161 -5.67 9.25 -14.74
N LEU A 162 -4.50 9.09 -14.10
CA LEU A 162 -3.88 10.10 -13.24
C LEU A 162 -3.61 11.40 -14.00
N LYS A 163 -3.07 11.32 -15.21
CA LYS A 163 -2.82 12.48 -16.07
C LYS A 163 -4.12 13.20 -16.43
N THR A 164 -5.14 12.46 -16.86
CA THR A 164 -6.43 13.02 -17.24
C THR A 164 -7.14 13.70 -16.08
N ALA A 165 -7.05 13.12 -14.88
CA ALA A 165 -7.66 13.69 -13.67
C ALA A 165 -6.84 14.83 -13.05
N GLY A 166 -5.61 15.09 -13.53
CA GLY A 166 -4.70 16.06 -12.92
C GLY A 166 -4.32 15.71 -11.48
N LYS A 167 -4.31 14.39 -11.17
CA LYS A 167 -4.10 13.86 -9.81
C LYS A 167 -2.75 13.17 -9.72
N SER A 168 -1.82 13.55 -9.05
CA SER A 168 -0.43 13.09 -8.95
C SER A 168 0.49 13.64 -10.04
N PRO A 169 1.77 13.84 -9.71
CA PRO A 169 2.77 14.17 -10.71
C PRO A 169 2.80 13.11 -11.81
N PRO A 170 3.15 13.48 -13.05
CA PRO A 170 3.25 12.53 -14.17
C PRO A 170 4.16 11.33 -13.89
N ASP A 171 5.14 11.51 -13.00
CA ASP A 171 6.17 10.52 -12.64
C ASP A 171 5.79 9.70 -11.38
N ALA A 172 4.51 9.75 -10.97
CA ALA A 172 4.06 9.07 -9.74
C ALA A 172 3.96 7.54 -9.85
N ILE A 173 4.37 6.93 -10.97
CA ILE A 173 4.46 5.47 -11.11
C ILE A 173 5.83 5.10 -11.66
N THR A 174 6.59 4.33 -10.87
CA THR A 174 7.85 3.72 -11.29
C THR A 174 7.61 2.24 -11.63
N VAL A 175 8.15 1.80 -12.77
CA VAL A 175 8.22 0.38 -13.14
C VAL A 175 9.67 -0.06 -13.07
N HIS A 176 9.97 -1.03 -12.21
CA HIS A 176 11.30 -1.55 -11.98
C HIS A 176 11.59 -2.67 -12.96
N ALA A 177 12.62 -2.47 -13.80
CA ALA A 177 13.04 -3.44 -14.80
C ALA A 177 13.50 -4.75 -14.15
N GLY A 178 13.08 -5.89 -14.71
CA GLY A 178 13.43 -7.22 -14.23
C GLY A 178 12.85 -7.60 -12.86
N ALA A 179 11.99 -6.77 -12.27
CA ALA A 179 11.34 -7.04 -11.01
C ALA A 179 9.98 -7.72 -11.20
N ASP A 180 9.64 -8.67 -10.34
CA ASP A 180 8.37 -9.38 -10.33
C ASP A 180 7.53 -8.97 -9.11
N HIS A 181 6.33 -9.54 -8.95
CA HIS A 181 5.47 -9.32 -7.79
C HIS A 181 6.20 -9.61 -6.47
N GLY A 182 6.12 -8.69 -5.52
CA GLY A 182 6.78 -8.85 -4.21
C GLY A 182 8.29 -8.57 -4.22
N PHE A 183 8.82 -7.87 -5.23
CA PHE A 183 10.25 -7.59 -5.38
C PHE A 183 10.90 -6.88 -4.18
N MET A 184 10.11 -6.21 -3.36
CA MET A 184 10.57 -5.50 -2.15
C MET A 184 10.81 -6.46 -0.96
N ALA A 185 10.19 -7.63 -0.98
CA ALA A 185 10.14 -8.54 0.18
C ALA A 185 11.33 -9.51 0.18
N ASP A 186 12.34 -9.22 0.99
CA ASP A 186 13.62 -9.94 1.04
C ASP A 186 13.53 -11.38 1.55
N TYR A 187 12.38 -11.83 2.03
CA TYR A 187 12.10 -13.22 2.37
C TYR A 187 11.56 -14.05 1.19
N ARG A 188 11.21 -13.41 0.06
CA ARG A 188 10.63 -14.07 -1.10
C ARG A 188 11.65 -14.43 -2.17
N PRO A 189 11.41 -15.50 -2.95
CA PRO A 189 12.24 -15.80 -4.13
C PRO A 189 12.20 -14.70 -5.21
N SER A 190 11.13 -13.88 -5.26
CA SER A 190 10.98 -12.76 -6.18
C SER A 190 11.70 -11.48 -5.75
N TYR A 191 12.41 -11.52 -4.62
CA TYR A 191 13.18 -10.36 -4.17
C TYR A 191 14.19 -9.91 -5.23
N ASN A 192 14.17 -8.62 -5.54
CA ASN A 192 15.13 -7.99 -6.43
C ASN A 192 15.83 -6.86 -5.69
N GLU A 193 17.08 -7.09 -5.28
CA GLU A 193 17.82 -6.16 -4.42
C GLU A 193 17.97 -4.78 -5.05
N ALA A 194 18.27 -4.70 -6.35
CA ALA A 194 18.46 -3.44 -7.06
C ALA A 194 17.15 -2.63 -7.10
N ALA A 195 16.04 -3.28 -7.48
CA ALA A 195 14.72 -2.68 -7.51
C ALA A 195 14.25 -2.27 -6.09
N ALA A 196 14.47 -3.12 -5.08
CA ALA A 196 14.10 -2.84 -3.70
C ALA A 196 14.86 -1.63 -3.13
N LYS A 197 16.16 -1.51 -3.40
CA LYS A 197 16.97 -0.35 -2.98
C LYS A 197 16.52 0.95 -3.66
N ALA A 198 16.27 0.90 -4.97
CA ALA A 198 15.78 2.06 -5.71
C ALA A 198 14.40 2.50 -5.18
N ALA A 199 13.45 1.55 -5.08
CA ALA A 199 12.12 1.82 -4.56
C ALA A 199 12.12 2.34 -3.12
N TRP A 200 13.00 1.84 -2.26
CA TRP A 200 13.16 2.36 -0.90
C TRP A 200 13.64 3.81 -0.89
N THR A 201 14.64 4.14 -1.71
CA THR A 201 15.16 5.52 -1.84
C THR A 201 14.07 6.47 -2.31
N GLU A 202 13.31 6.09 -3.34
CA GLU A 202 12.18 6.88 -3.84
C GLU A 202 11.08 7.02 -2.78
N THR A 203 10.78 5.96 -2.02
CA THR A 203 9.77 5.97 -0.95
C THR A 203 10.14 6.96 0.16
N VAL A 204 11.37 6.91 0.64
CA VAL A 204 11.83 7.83 1.70
C VAL A 204 11.82 9.26 1.18
N GLY A 205 12.34 9.51 -0.02
CA GLY A 205 12.32 10.83 -0.65
C GLY A 205 10.89 11.37 -0.85
N TRP A 206 9.93 10.50 -1.19
CA TRP A 206 8.53 10.87 -1.32
C TRP A 206 7.93 11.30 0.01
N PHE A 207 8.13 10.52 1.06
CA PHE A 207 7.65 10.88 2.40
C PHE A 207 8.40 12.07 3.01
N ASP A 208 9.69 12.22 2.76
CA ASP A 208 10.43 13.42 3.19
C ASP A 208 9.85 14.68 2.57
N LYS A 209 9.47 14.62 1.30
CA LYS A 209 8.90 15.76 0.57
C LYS A 209 7.48 16.12 1.01
N TYR A 210 6.61 15.13 1.23
CA TYR A 210 5.18 15.39 1.40
C TYR A 210 4.70 15.25 2.84
N VAL A 211 5.40 14.50 3.69
CA VAL A 211 5.00 14.20 5.07
C VAL A 211 5.86 14.94 6.10
N LYS A 212 7.16 15.12 5.84
CA LYS A 212 8.00 15.92 6.74
C LYS A 212 7.95 17.42 6.41
N GLY A 213 7.77 17.78 5.15
CA GLY A 213 7.75 19.15 4.68
C GLY A 213 9.13 19.70 4.46
#